data_0d0aab7a6699f0a70415374dccdcd09b
#
_entry.id   0d0aab7a6699f0a70415374dccdcd09b
#
_cell.length_a   1.000
_cell.length_b   1.000
_cell.length_c   1.000
_cell.angle_alpha   90.00
_cell.angle_beta   90.00
_cell.angle_gamma   90.00
#
_symmetry.space_group_name_H-M   'P 1'
#
loop_
_entity.id
_entity.type
_entity.pdbx_description
1 polymer ?
#
loop_
_entity_poly.entity_id
_entity_poly.type
_entity_poly.pdbx_seq_one_letter_code
_entity_poly.pdbx_strand_id
1 'polypeptide(L)'
;MKTVCTVILLVFYSSIFAQDYKAVDEKVDRYPGTFDNPNGLVTLISADFERPEEKVRAVFRWVATHVQYDMFLEAQVEVGIGLKVFSYKDQKEKDIKEKKFLEELALKTFVSQRAICHGYAALIEYLSLKLGITAKTVLGTLKSSPEQIGMIPGKADHAWNGVFINGKWELIDATLAAGYISERTESFEFHYNEAFFFMNPNRFVLNHYPTDEKWLLTQKSKKEFADLPLFFGSYFSKNYRINAPLSGTVSPADNQLVLSIEGLEFGDVLQYFLSERPGFEQANLSDLSNIIIPLDGMHSGYVSIFVNKDIVAMFKIAE
;
A
#
# COMPACT_ATOMS: atom_id res chain seq x y z
N MET A 1 24.98 -58.84 -14.48
CA MET A 1 24.98 -57.87 -13.40
C MET A 1 24.41 -56.55 -13.93
N LYS A 2 23.20 -56.20 -13.57
CA LYS A 2 22.60 -54.92 -13.94
C LYS A 2 22.81 -53.94 -12.77
N THR A 3 23.62 -52.91 -12.98
CA THR A 3 23.89 -51.86 -12.01
C THR A 3 22.70 -50.89 -12.03
N VAL A 4 21.95 -50.86 -10.94
CA VAL A 4 20.87 -49.85 -10.73
C VAL A 4 21.52 -48.61 -10.16
N CYS A 5 21.53 -47.53 -10.96
CA CYS A 5 21.93 -46.21 -10.49
C CYS A 5 20.73 -45.54 -9.79
N THR A 6 20.76 -45.46 -8.48
CA THR A 6 19.75 -44.71 -7.69
C THR A 6 20.10 -43.24 -7.73
N VAL A 7 19.30 -42.44 -8.44
CA VAL A 7 19.39 -40.97 -8.43
C VAL A 7 18.64 -40.48 -7.17
N ILE A 8 19.39 -39.98 -6.19
CA ILE A 8 18.82 -39.32 -5.01
C ILE A 8 18.48 -37.88 -5.41
N LEU A 9 17.19 -37.59 -5.60
CA LEU A 9 16.67 -36.26 -5.80
C LEU A 9 16.64 -35.54 -4.44
N LEU A 10 17.64 -34.70 -4.18
CA LEU A 10 17.62 -33.78 -3.03
C LEU A 10 16.62 -32.65 -3.32
N VAL A 11 15.40 -32.81 -2.80
CA VAL A 11 14.40 -31.73 -2.78
C VAL A 11 14.80 -30.75 -1.67
N PHE A 12 15.40 -29.64 -2.06
CA PHE A 12 15.57 -28.51 -1.15
C PHE A 12 14.18 -27.91 -0.85
N TYR A 13 13.60 -28.23 0.28
CA TYR A 13 12.52 -27.47 0.87
C TYR A 13 13.10 -26.12 1.31
N SER A 14 13.00 -25.09 0.46
CA SER A 14 13.14 -23.72 0.91
C SER A 14 11.90 -23.40 1.74
N SER A 15 12.01 -23.51 3.05
CA SER A 15 11.03 -22.93 3.97
C SER A 15 10.98 -21.44 3.70
N ILE A 16 9.91 -20.97 3.10
CA ILE A 16 9.61 -19.54 2.99
C ILE A 16 9.18 -19.10 4.39
N PHE A 17 10.14 -18.87 5.27
CA PHE A 17 9.88 -18.10 6.48
C PHE A 17 9.61 -16.67 6.01
N ALA A 18 8.46 -16.12 6.37
CA ALA A 18 8.25 -14.68 6.29
C ALA A 18 9.43 -14.05 7.06
N GLN A 19 10.22 -13.21 6.37
CA GLN A 19 11.38 -12.60 6.98
C GLN A 19 10.92 -11.65 8.07
N ASP A 20 11.32 -11.91 9.32
CA ASP A 20 11.06 -11.03 10.44
C ASP A 20 12.05 -9.86 10.39
N TYR A 21 11.54 -8.65 10.15
CA TYR A 21 12.32 -7.42 10.10
C TYR A 21 12.38 -6.68 11.44
N LYS A 22 11.86 -7.27 12.52
CA LYS A 22 11.81 -6.62 13.84
C LYS A 22 13.18 -6.10 14.30
N ALA A 23 14.23 -6.89 14.12
CA ALA A 23 15.59 -6.47 14.50
C ALA A 23 16.08 -5.26 13.67
N VAL A 24 15.70 -5.17 12.40
CA VAL A 24 15.99 -4.02 11.55
C VAL A 24 15.26 -2.78 12.06
N ASP A 25 13.96 -2.91 12.32
CA ASP A 25 13.11 -1.82 12.80
C ASP A 25 13.60 -1.29 14.15
N GLU A 26 13.87 -2.17 15.12
CA GLU A 26 14.41 -1.80 16.44
C GLU A 26 15.76 -1.08 16.36
N LYS A 27 16.57 -1.39 15.35
CA LYS A 27 17.85 -0.72 15.12
C LYS A 27 17.62 0.68 14.54
N VAL A 28 16.75 0.78 13.52
CA VAL A 28 16.41 2.04 12.84
C VAL A 28 15.71 3.02 13.79
N ASP A 29 14.88 2.53 14.70
CA ASP A 29 14.19 3.37 15.69
C ASP A 29 15.16 4.09 16.66
N ARG A 30 16.42 3.68 16.69
CA ARG A 30 17.51 4.35 17.46
C ARG A 30 18.32 5.33 16.61
N TYR A 31 18.07 5.44 15.33
CA TYR A 31 18.76 6.37 14.47
C TYR A 31 18.37 7.82 14.80
N PRO A 32 19.24 8.80 14.51
CA PRO A 32 18.84 10.19 14.60
C PRO A 32 17.59 10.47 13.76
N GLY A 33 16.67 11.26 14.29
CA GLY A 33 15.49 11.71 13.56
C GLY A 33 15.83 12.66 12.41
N THR A 34 17.00 13.30 12.45
CA THR A 34 17.47 14.24 11.42
C THR A 34 18.95 14.00 11.12
N PHE A 35 19.35 14.34 9.89
CA PHE A 35 20.75 14.32 9.43
C PHE A 35 21.03 15.58 8.60
N ASP A 36 22.27 16.06 8.61
CA ASP A 36 22.68 17.21 7.79
C ASP A 36 22.49 16.97 6.29
N ASN A 37 22.62 15.70 5.87
CA ASN A 37 22.44 15.28 4.49
C ASN A 37 22.14 13.76 4.43
N PRO A 38 21.60 13.24 3.30
CA PRO A 38 21.27 11.84 3.16
C PRO A 38 22.42 10.85 3.35
N ASN A 39 23.69 11.27 3.14
CA ASN A 39 24.83 10.37 3.28
C ASN A 39 25.01 9.89 4.73
N GLY A 40 24.62 10.68 5.72
CA GLY A 40 24.65 10.28 7.14
C GLY A 40 23.80 9.05 7.39
N LEU A 41 22.53 9.07 6.93
CA LEU A 41 21.62 7.92 7.02
C LEU A 41 22.13 6.72 6.21
N VAL A 42 22.60 6.95 4.96
CA VAL A 42 23.15 5.90 4.09
C VAL A 42 24.36 5.23 4.75
N THR A 43 25.24 5.99 5.42
CA THR A 43 26.41 5.45 6.12
C THR A 43 26.00 4.55 7.28
N LEU A 44 25.03 4.96 8.10
CA LEU A 44 24.54 4.13 9.21
C LEU A 44 23.90 2.84 8.70
N ILE A 45 23.01 2.92 7.70
CA ILE A 45 22.36 1.74 7.11
C ILE A 45 23.42 0.80 6.51
N SER A 46 24.44 1.32 5.82
CA SER A 46 25.50 0.50 5.23
C SER A 46 26.38 -0.19 6.28
N ALA A 47 26.59 0.45 7.42
CA ALA A 47 27.37 -0.11 8.52
C ALA A 47 26.60 -1.18 9.32
N ASP A 48 25.30 -0.99 9.47
CA ASP A 48 24.46 -1.84 10.32
C ASP A 48 23.86 -3.07 9.59
N PHE A 49 23.73 -3.00 8.26
CA PHE A 49 23.09 -4.06 7.48
C PHE A 49 23.94 -4.45 6.26
N GLU A 50 24.02 -5.75 5.99
CA GLU A 50 24.72 -6.29 4.82
C GLU A 50 23.76 -6.64 3.69
N ARG A 51 22.60 -7.27 4.04
CA ARG A 51 21.64 -7.78 3.08
C ARG A 51 20.83 -6.65 2.43
N PRO A 52 20.63 -6.70 1.07
CA PRO A 52 19.89 -5.65 0.36
C PRO A 52 18.47 -5.43 0.89
N GLU A 53 17.76 -6.50 1.24
CA GLU A 53 16.40 -6.42 1.79
C GLU A 53 16.34 -5.73 3.16
N GLU A 54 17.36 -5.91 4.01
CA GLU A 54 17.45 -5.22 5.29
C GLU A 54 17.75 -3.72 5.09
N LYS A 55 18.62 -3.39 4.15
CA LYS A 55 18.90 -2.00 3.79
C LYS A 55 17.66 -1.28 3.30
N VAL A 56 16.86 -1.94 2.42
CA VAL A 56 15.60 -1.36 1.94
C VAL A 56 14.58 -1.24 3.08
N ARG A 57 14.49 -2.26 3.97
CA ARG A 57 13.63 -2.17 5.16
C ARG A 57 14.03 -0.99 6.05
N ALA A 58 15.31 -0.78 6.26
CA ALA A 58 15.82 0.33 7.06
C ALA A 58 15.45 1.69 6.44
N VAL A 59 15.61 1.85 5.12
CA VAL A 59 15.18 3.06 4.39
C VAL A 59 13.67 3.25 4.54
N PHE A 60 12.90 2.20 4.28
CA PHE A 60 11.43 2.22 4.36
C PHE A 60 10.95 2.61 5.75
N ARG A 61 11.50 1.95 6.81
CA ARG A 61 11.17 2.24 8.21
C ARG A 61 11.44 3.69 8.55
N TRP A 62 12.66 4.17 8.25
CA TRP A 62 13.04 5.55 8.58
C TRP A 62 12.14 6.55 7.86
N VAL A 63 11.91 6.38 6.56
CA VAL A 63 11.04 7.28 5.78
C VAL A 63 9.62 7.28 6.31
N ALA A 64 9.01 6.11 6.52
CA ALA A 64 7.64 6.00 6.99
C ALA A 64 7.42 6.53 8.41
N THR A 65 8.47 6.57 9.26
CA THR A 65 8.35 7.05 10.64
C THR A 65 8.83 8.48 10.87
N HIS A 66 9.47 9.11 9.86
CA HIS A 66 10.04 10.46 10.01
C HIS A 66 9.50 11.46 8.98
N VAL A 67 8.94 11.02 7.86
CA VAL A 67 8.34 11.93 6.88
C VAL A 67 6.85 12.06 7.17
N GLN A 68 6.41 13.27 7.49
CA GLN A 68 5.00 13.59 7.71
C GLN A 68 4.28 13.85 6.39
N TYR A 69 3.06 13.34 6.23
CA TYR A 69 2.24 13.66 5.06
C TYR A 69 1.82 15.14 5.08
N ASP A 70 2.02 15.83 3.95
CA ASP A 70 1.80 17.26 3.84
C ASP A 70 0.46 17.56 3.15
N MET A 71 -0.62 17.57 3.94
CA MET A 71 -1.98 17.87 3.48
C MET A 71 -2.11 19.23 2.82
N PHE A 72 -1.31 20.23 3.27
CA PHE A 72 -1.33 21.55 2.65
C PHE A 72 -0.74 21.53 1.24
N LEU A 73 0.37 20.82 1.06
CA LEU A 73 0.96 20.60 -0.27
C LEU A 73 0.02 19.81 -1.19
N GLU A 74 -0.66 18.79 -0.64
CA GLU A 74 -1.65 18.00 -1.38
C GLU A 74 -2.76 18.91 -1.93
N ALA A 75 -3.39 19.70 -1.07
CA ALA A 75 -4.44 20.64 -1.48
C ALA A 75 -3.97 21.65 -2.54
N GLN A 76 -2.70 22.10 -2.47
CA GLN A 76 -2.12 22.97 -3.50
C GLN A 76 -2.00 22.24 -4.85
N VAL A 77 -1.51 20.98 -4.83
CA VAL A 77 -1.32 20.18 -6.04
C VAL A 77 -2.67 19.83 -6.69
N GLU A 78 -3.70 19.54 -5.92
CA GLU A 78 -5.05 19.26 -6.39
C GLU A 78 -5.64 20.44 -7.21
N VAL A 79 -5.38 21.69 -6.78
CA VAL A 79 -5.80 22.88 -7.51
C VAL A 79 -4.77 23.35 -8.56
N GLY A 80 -3.75 22.52 -8.86
CA GLY A 80 -2.77 22.76 -9.91
C GLY A 80 -1.61 23.69 -9.51
N ILE A 81 -1.49 24.05 -8.24
CA ILE A 81 -0.39 24.90 -7.75
C ILE A 81 0.86 24.06 -7.53
N GLY A 82 2.00 24.50 -8.05
CA GLY A 82 3.29 23.83 -7.85
C GLY A 82 3.54 22.61 -8.76
N LEU A 83 2.62 22.31 -9.67
CA LEU A 83 2.83 21.27 -10.67
C LEU A 83 3.97 21.66 -11.61
N LYS A 84 5.03 20.83 -11.68
CA LYS A 84 6.09 20.99 -12.68
C LYS A 84 5.68 20.30 -13.97
N VAL A 85 5.51 21.07 -15.03
CA VAL A 85 5.30 20.54 -16.39
C VAL A 85 6.64 20.59 -17.12
N PHE A 86 7.07 19.44 -17.66
CA PHE A 86 8.31 19.35 -18.42
C PHE A 86 8.00 19.32 -19.93
N SER A 87 8.62 20.23 -20.70
CA SER A 87 8.76 20.06 -22.13
C SER A 87 10.06 19.32 -22.42
N TYR A 88 10.06 18.39 -23.36
CA TYR A 88 11.23 17.60 -23.77
C TYR A 88 11.19 17.34 -25.28
N LYS A 89 12.36 17.26 -25.89
CA LYS A 89 12.52 17.05 -27.34
C LYS A 89 12.46 15.57 -27.71
N ASP A 90 12.95 14.71 -26.81
CA ASP A 90 13.05 13.27 -27.02
C ASP A 90 12.99 12.53 -25.66
N GLN A 91 12.93 11.19 -25.72
CA GLN A 91 12.85 10.34 -24.53
C GLN A 91 14.08 10.50 -23.63
N LYS A 92 15.27 10.69 -24.20
CA LYS A 92 16.51 10.86 -23.44
C LYS A 92 16.48 12.13 -22.59
N GLU A 93 16.02 13.25 -23.17
CA GLU A 93 15.87 14.51 -22.43
C GLU A 93 14.80 14.37 -21.34
N LYS A 94 13.70 13.67 -21.63
CA LYS A 94 12.66 13.35 -20.64
C LYS A 94 13.27 12.62 -19.46
N ASP A 95 13.97 11.51 -19.70
CA ASP A 95 14.55 10.67 -18.64
C ASP A 95 15.54 11.46 -17.75
N ILE A 96 16.34 12.34 -18.37
CA ILE A 96 17.28 13.22 -17.64
C ILE A 96 16.53 14.20 -16.74
N LYS A 97 15.48 14.86 -17.26
CA LYS A 97 14.70 15.84 -16.51
C LYS A 97 13.90 15.20 -15.38
N GLU A 98 13.29 14.05 -15.64
CA GLU A 98 12.56 13.29 -14.62
C GLU A 98 13.49 12.82 -13.51
N LYS A 99 14.66 12.26 -13.85
CA LYS A 99 15.67 11.86 -12.86
C LYS A 99 16.11 13.03 -11.99
N LYS A 100 16.43 14.18 -12.61
CA LYS A 100 16.82 15.39 -11.87
C LYS A 100 15.71 15.87 -10.96
N PHE A 101 14.47 15.87 -11.45
CA PHE A 101 13.30 16.26 -10.65
C PHE A 101 13.10 15.36 -9.43
N LEU A 102 13.19 14.03 -9.61
CA LEU A 102 13.06 13.07 -8.51
C LEU A 102 14.18 13.26 -7.48
N GLU A 103 15.42 13.51 -7.92
CA GLU A 103 16.54 13.80 -7.03
C GLU A 103 16.32 15.09 -6.22
N GLU A 104 15.91 16.20 -6.86
CA GLU A 104 15.57 17.45 -6.20
C GLU A 104 14.43 17.27 -5.18
N LEU A 105 13.40 16.50 -5.55
CA LEU A 105 12.25 16.21 -4.71
C LEU A 105 12.65 15.36 -3.50
N ALA A 106 13.48 14.34 -3.70
CA ALA A 106 14.00 13.49 -2.64
C ALA A 106 14.82 14.31 -1.61
N LEU A 107 15.73 15.16 -2.08
CA LEU A 107 16.53 16.02 -1.20
C LEU A 107 15.66 17.01 -0.42
N LYS A 108 14.67 17.63 -1.08
CA LYS A 108 13.68 18.49 -0.42
C LYS A 108 12.92 17.73 0.66
N THR A 109 12.41 16.55 0.33
CA THR A 109 11.66 15.69 1.27
C THR A 109 12.52 15.29 2.47
N PHE A 110 13.78 14.91 2.22
CA PHE A 110 14.72 14.54 3.29
C PHE A 110 14.94 15.67 4.29
N VAL A 111 15.15 16.90 3.80
CA VAL A 111 15.42 18.07 4.65
C VAL A 111 14.16 18.56 5.37
N SER A 112 13.02 18.61 4.66
CA SER A 112 11.78 19.12 5.25
C SER A 112 11.06 18.10 6.13
N GLN A 113 11.33 16.81 5.93
CA GLN A 113 10.57 15.69 6.52
C GLN A 113 9.04 15.84 6.32
N ARG A 114 8.64 16.47 5.22
CA ARG A 114 7.25 16.69 4.81
C ARG A 114 7.12 16.47 3.31
N ALA A 115 6.14 15.67 2.91
CA ALA A 115 5.89 15.38 1.50
C ALA A 115 4.47 14.81 1.28
N ILE A 116 4.06 14.80 0.01
CA ILE A 116 3.00 13.93 -0.49
C ILE A 116 3.63 12.64 -1.08
N CYS A 117 2.82 11.70 -1.53
CA CYS A 117 3.23 10.39 -2.04
C CYS A 117 4.45 10.42 -2.98
N HIS A 118 4.50 11.37 -3.91
CA HIS A 118 5.61 11.51 -4.86
C HIS A 118 6.95 11.82 -4.17
N GLY A 119 6.93 12.61 -3.09
CA GLY A 119 8.14 12.89 -2.30
C GLY A 119 8.62 11.67 -1.52
N TYR A 120 7.70 10.91 -0.92
CA TYR A 120 8.02 9.62 -0.28
C TYR A 120 8.68 8.67 -1.27
N ALA A 121 8.05 8.45 -2.43
CA ALA A 121 8.56 7.54 -3.45
C ALA A 121 9.91 8.00 -4.01
N ALA A 122 10.09 9.30 -4.25
CA ALA A 122 11.36 9.87 -4.70
C ALA A 122 12.48 9.66 -3.68
N LEU A 123 12.19 9.84 -2.38
CA LEU A 123 13.17 9.66 -1.32
C LEU A 123 13.58 8.19 -1.15
N ILE A 124 12.62 7.26 -1.21
CA ILE A 124 12.89 5.83 -1.20
C ILE A 124 13.81 5.43 -2.39
N GLU A 125 13.47 5.87 -3.61
CA GLU A 125 14.29 5.59 -4.80
C GLU A 125 15.70 6.15 -4.62
N TYR A 126 15.84 7.40 -4.20
CA TYR A 126 17.12 8.07 -4.02
C TYR A 126 18.03 7.36 -3.00
N LEU A 127 17.48 7.06 -1.81
CA LEU A 127 18.25 6.39 -0.74
C LEU A 127 18.63 4.96 -1.12
N SER A 128 17.71 4.22 -1.77
CA SER A 128 17.98 2.86 -2.26
C SER A 128 19.11 2.86 -3.29
N LEU A 129 19.08 3.78 -4.26
CA LEU A 129 20.15 3.91 -5.26
C LEU A 129 21.49 4.26 -4.62
N LYS A 130 21.53 5.09 -3.59
CA LYS A 130 22.77 5.39 -2.81
C LYS A 130 23.33 4.17 -2.08
N LEU A 131 22.48 3.23 -1.72
CA LEU A 131 22.84 1.93 -1.11
C LEU A 131 23.19 0.85 -2.15
N GLY A 132 23.23 1.20 -3.45
CA GLY A 132 23.50 0.26 -4.55
C GLY A 132 22.33 -0.65 -4.91
N ILE A 133 21.11 -0.32 -4.48
CA ILE A 133 19.90 -1.11 -4.72
C ILE A 133 19.07 -0.42 -5.80
N THR A 134 18.71 -1.16 -6.85
CA THR A 134 17.86 -0.65 -7.93
C THR A 134 16.43 -0.44 -7.40
N ALA A 135 15.96 0.80 -7.48
CA ALA A 135 14.60 1.18 -7.14
C ALA A 135 14.01 2.09 -8.21
N LYS A 136 12.68 2.12 -8.31
CA LYS A 136 11.93 2.95 -9.25
C LYS A 136 10.68 3.53 -8.59
N THR A 137 10.45 4.80 -8.83
CA THR A 137 9.17 5.45 -8.55
C THR A 137 8.16 4.99 -9.59
N VAL A 138 7.04 4.48 -9.14
CA VAL A 138 5.91 4.00 -9.94
C VAL A 138 4.76 4.95 -9.75
N LEU A 139 4.14 5.38 -10.85
CA LEU A 139 2.95 6.22 -10.82
C LEU A 139 1.71 5.41 -11.16
N GLY A 140 0.60 5.70 -10.51
CA GLY A 140 -0.66 5.01 -10.77
C GLY A 140 -1.84 5.62 -10.02
N THR A 141 -2.92 4.88 -9.99
CA THR A 141 -4.14 5.23 -9.26
C THR A 141 -4.17 4.49 -7.92
N LEU A 142 -4.48 5.21 -6.85
CA LEU A 142 -4.84 4.65 -5.55
C LEU A 142 -6.36 4.66 -5.40
N LYS A 143 -6.97 3.49 -5.14
CA LYS A 143 -8.37 3.45 -4.69
C LYS A 143 -8.39 3.80 -3.21
N SER A 144 -8.82 5.01 -2.89
CA SER A 144 -8.81 5.59 -1.54
C SER A 144 -10.15 6.17 -1.10
N SER A 145 -11.10 6.27 -2.04
CA SER A 145 -12.45 6.77 -1.75
C SER A 145 -13.54 5.82 -2.26
N PRO A 146 -14.71 5.80 -1.61
CA PRO A 146 -15.80 4.90 -1.98
C PRO A 146 -16.40 5.21 -3.36
N GLU A 147 -16.29 6.44 -3.85
CA GLU A 147 -16.74 6.85 -5.19
C GLU A 147 -15.99 6.12 -6.29
N GLN A 148 -14.74 5.72 -6.02
CA GLN A 148 -13.89 5.00 -6.98
C GLN A 148 -14.29 3.51 -7.16
N ILE A 149 -15.21 3.00 -6.34
CA ILE A 149 -15.78 1.65 -6.54
C ILE A 149 -16.60 1.65 -7.83
N GLY A 150 -16.22 0.79 -8.77
CA GLY A 150 -16.80 0.72 -10.12
C GLY A 150 -16.15 1.65 -11.15
N MET A 151 -15.24 2.53 -10.73
CA MET A 151 -14.55 3.46 -11.64
C MET A 151 -13.26 2.86 -12.20
N ILE A 152 -13.12 2.91 -13.52
CA ILE A 152 -11.89 2.51 -14.21
C ILE A 152 -10.75 3.45 -13.78
N PRO A 153 -9.54 2.92 -13.42
CA PRO A 153 -8.40 3.75 -13.06
C PRO A 153 -8.01 4.68 -14.22
N GLY A 154 -7.85 5.95 -13.91
CA GLY A 154 -7.63 7.02 -14.86
C GLY A 154 -6.23 7.62 -14.80
N LYS A 155 -6.16 8.95 -14.61
CA LYS A 155 -4.90 9.67 -14.43
C LYS A 155 -4.27 9.28 -13.10
N ALA A 156 -2.93 9.14 -13.10
CA ALA A 156 -2.18 8.88 -11.88
C ALA A 156 -2.42 9.96 -10.82
N ASP A 157 -2.77 9.53 -9.62
CA ASP A 157 -2.99 10.36 -8.43
C ASP A 157 -2.08 9.93 -7.26
N HIS A 158 -1.33 8.83 -7.43
CA HIS A 158 -0.49 8.26 -6.39
C HIS A 158 0.87 7.80 -6.93
N ALA A 159 1.85 7.66 -6.01
CA ALA A 159 3.19 7.18 -6.29
C ALA A 159 3.68 6.25 -5.19
N TRP A 160 4.33 5.17 -5.60
CA TRP A 160 4.96 4.15 -4.74
C TRP A 160 6.28 3.67 -5.34
N ASN A 161 6.87 2.59 -4.83
CA ASN A 161 8.12 2.08 -5.38
C ASN A 161 8.07 0.60 -5.75
N GLY A 162 8.75 0.28 -6.87
CA GLY A 162 9.31 -1.03 -7.11
C GLY A 162 10.78 -1.04 -6.72
N VAL A 163 11.22 -2.06 -5.97
CA VAL A 163 12.63 -2.27 -5.62
C VAL A 163 13.07 -3.65 -6.09
N PHE A 164 14.28 -3.74 -6.69
CA PHE A 164 14.79 -4.99 -7.24
C PHE A 164 15.66 -5.71 -6.23
N ILE A 165 15.15 -6.79 -5.66
CA ILE A 165 15.78 -7.55 -4.58
C ILE A 165 15.85 -9.03 -4.95
N ASN A 166 17.03 -9.62 -4.82
CA ASN A 166 17.23 -11.07 -5.04
C ASN A 166 16.68 -11.59 -6.38
N GLY A 167 16.86 -10.80 -7.45
CA GLY A 167 16.46 -11.17 -8.80
C GLY A 167 14.99 -10.91 -9.16
N LYS A 168 14.20 -10.29 -8.29
CA LYS A 168 12.79 -9.94 -8.55
C LYS A 168 12.44 -8.53 -8.09
N TRP A 169 11.38 -7.98 -8.67
CA TRP A 169 10.78 -6.74 -8.22
C TRP A 169 9.86 -6.98 -7.03
N GLU A 170 10.00 -6.15 -6.00
CA GLU A 170 9.14 -6.09 -4.82
C GLU A 170 8.46 -4.73 -4.75
N LEU A 171 7.21 -4.70 -4.29
CA LEU A 171 6.42 -3.47 -4.17
C LEU A 171 6.41 -2.96 -2.74
N ILE A 172 6.60 -1.66 -2.57
CA ILE A 172 6.52 -0.97 -1.28
C ILE A 172 5.82 0.37 -1.43
N ASP A 173 5.05 0.76 -0.41
CA ASP A 173 4.45 2.10 -0.31
C ASP A 173 4.69 2.70 1.07
N ALA A 174 5.69 3.57 1.16
CA ALA A 174 6.05 4.24 2.40
C ALA A 174 5.02 5.31 2.83
N THR A 175 4.21 5.83 1.90
CA THR A 175 3.16 6.81 2.22
C THR A 175 2.04 6.16 3.03
N LEU A 176 1.48 5.05 2.53
CA LEU A 176 0.43 4.31 3.24
C LEU A 176 0.95 3.59 4.49
N ALA A 177 2.26 3.31 4.51
CA ALA A 177 2.91 2.76 5.70
C ALA A 177 3.10 3.79 6.81
N ALA A 178 3.21 5.08 6.50
CA ALA A 178 3.52 6.12 7.48
C ALA A 178 2.37 6.40 8.43
N GLY A 179 1.12 6.38 7.93
CA GLY A 179 -0.03 6.71 8.76
C GLY A 179 -1.28 7.04 7.94
N TYR A 180 -2.16 7.83 8.53
CA TYR A 180 -3.42 8.21 7.93
C TYR A 180 -3.83 9.64 8.31
N ILE A 181 -4.76 10.22 7.57
CA ILE A 181 -5.42 11.47 7.93
C ILE A 181 -6.59 11.13 8.86
N SER A 182 -6.53 11.66 10.06
CA SER A 182 -7.58 11.46 11.07
C SER A 182 -8.73 12.43 10.82
N GLU A 183 -9.93 11.92 10.60
CA GLU A 183 -11.14 12.74 10.45
C GLU A 183 -11.45 13.54 11.73
N ARG A 184 -11.07 13.02 12.90
CA ARG A 184 -11.32 13.66 14.18
C ARG A 184 -10.45 14.90 14.41
N THR A 185 -9.18 14.84 13.98
CA THR A 185 -8.19 15.91 14.20
C THR A 185 -7.91 16.73 12.93
N GLU A 186 -8.46 16.30 11.79
CA GLU A 186 -8.20 16.85 10.45
C GLU A 186 -6.70 17.02 10.18
N SER A 187 -5.91 16.06 10.68
CA SER A 187 -4.46 16.09 10.59
C SER A 187 -3.87 14.70 10.36
N PHE A 188 -2.66 14.67 9.82
CA PHE A 188 -1.93 13.43 9.66
C PHE A 188 -1.47 12.88 11.00
N GLU A 189 -1.77 11.61 11.26
CA GLU A 189 -1.32 10.84 12.43
C GLU A 189 -0.38 9.72 11.97
N PHE A 190 0.83 9.67 12.55
CA PHE A 190 1.75 8.55 12.32
C PHE A 190 1.16 7.26 12.88
N HIS A 191 1.02 6.27 12.02
CA HIS A 191 0.57 4.93 12.38
C HIS A 191 1.22 3.90 11.46
N TYR A 192 2.41 3.46 11.83
CA TYR A 192 3.21 2.60 10.99
C TYR A 192 2.51 1.28 10.66
N ASN A 193 2.39 1.00 9.36
CA ASN A 193 1.79 -0.21 8.82
C ASN A 193 2.80 -0.96 7.95
N GLU A 194 3.41 -1.99 8.50
CA GLU A 194 4.43 -2.78 7.81
C GLU A 194 3.91 -3.60 6.62
N ALA A 195 2.59 -3.80 6.52
CA ALA A 195 1.98 -4.57 5.43
C ALA A 195 2.31 -4.01 4.04
N PHE A 196 2.64 -2.71 3.95
CA PHE A 196 3.04 -2.05 2.70
C PHE A 196 4.53 -2.23 2.34
N PHE A 197 5.25 -3.08 3.08
CA PHE A 197 6.62 -3.47 2.76
C PHE A 197 6.65 -4.85 2.09
N PHE A 198 7.18 -4.94 0.86
CA PHE A 198 7.23 -6.17 0.07
C PHE A 198 5.89 -6.89 0.00
N MET A 199 4.83 -6.09 -0.13
CA MET A 199 3.47 -6.63 -0.21
C MET A 199 3.32 -7.51 -1.45
N ASN A 200 2.69 -8.67 -1.27
CA ASN A 200 2.37 -9.57 -2.39
C ASN A 200 1.60 -8.81 -3.48
N PRO A 201 1.99 -8.88 -4.77
CA PRO A 201 1.34 -8.14 -5.85
C PRO A 201 -0.17 -8.36 -5.97
N ASN A 202 -0.69 -9.57 -5.66
CA ASN A 202 -2.13 -9.84 -5.64
C ASN A 202 -2.87 -9.10 -4.51
N ARG A 203 -2.18 -8.71 -3.45
CA ARG A 203 -2.74 -7.87 -2.38
C ARG A 203 -2.54 -6.39 -2.68
N PHE A 204 -1.37 -6.03 -3.22
CA PHE A 204 -1.05 -4.66 -3.58
C PHE A 204 -2.04 -4.08 -4.59
N VAL A 205 -2.42 -4.88 -5.60
CA VAL A 205 -3.38 -4.49 -6.63
C VAL A 205 -4.82 -4.33 -6.12
N LEU A 206 -5.11 -4.62 -4.86
CA LEU A 206 -6.46 -4.39 -4.30
C LEU A 206 -6.78 -2.90 -4.19
N ASN A 207 -5.78 -2.04 -4.04
CA ASN A 207 -5.97 -0.59 -4.02
C ASN A 207 -4.96 0.21 -4.88
N HIS A 208 -3.97 -0.43 -5.53
CA HIS A 208 -3.01 0.23 -6.41
C HIS A 208 -3.12 -0.28 -7.85
N TYR A 209 -3.28 0.61 -8.81
CA TYR A 209 -3.22 0.26 -10.22
C TYR A 209 -2.20 1.15 -10.97
N PRO A 210 -1.07 0.59 -11.47
CA PRO A 210 -0.02 1.37 -12.09
C PRO A 210 -0.44 1.88 -13.48
N THR A 211 0.06 3.06 -13.85
CA THR A 211 -0.12 3.61 -15.20
C THR A 211 0.59 2.73 -16.25
N ASP A 212 1.77 2.23 -15.92
CA ASP A 212 2.50 1.26 -16.73
C ASP A 212 2.29 -0.14 -16.14
N GLU A 213 1.46 -0.94 -16.82
CA GLU A 213 0.99 -2.24 -16.33
C GLU A 213 2.10 -3.28 -16.08
N LYS A 214 3.35 -3.04 -16.56
CA LYS A 214 4.49 -3.89 -16.18
C LYS A 214 4.73 -3.92 -14.67
N TRP A 215 4.27 -2.88 -13.93
CA TRP A 215 4.41 -2.77 -12.49
C TRP A 215 3.28 -3.43 -11.69
N LEU A 216 2.29 -4.03 -12.35
CA LEU A 216 1.28 -4.84 -11.66
C LEU A 216 1.93 -6.05 -10.97
N LEU A 217 2.92 -6.66 -11.59
CA LEU A 217 3.59 -7.89 -11.14
C LEU A 217 2.60 -9.06 -10.88
N THR A 218 1.37 -8.91 -11.33
CA THR A 218 0.27 -9.88 -11.28
C THR A 218 -0.63 -9.68 -12.48
N GLN A 219 -1.65 -10.54 -12.63
CA GLN A 219 -2.63 -10.41 -13.70
C GLN A 219 -3.96 -9.89 -13.14
N LYS A 220 -4.26 -8.63 -13.40
CA LYS A 220 -5.53 -8.00 -13.07
C LYS A 220 -5.82 -6.88 -14.06
N SER A 221 -6.97 -6.95 -14.72
CA SER A 221 -7.41 -5.91 -15.66
C SER A 221 -7.90 -4.66 -14.91
N LYS A 222 -7.97 -3.53 -15.63
CA LYS A 222 -8.55 -2.28 -15.11
C LYS A 222 -9.99 -2.47 -14.64
N LYS A 223 -10.77 -3.30 -15.36
CA LYS A 223 -12.14 -3.58 -14.98
C LYS A 223 -12.23 -4.36 -13.67
N GLU A 224 -11.44 -5.43 -13.53
CA GLU A 224 -11.40 -6.19 -12.27
C GLU A 224 -10.94 -5.33 -11.10
N PHE A 225 -9.97 -4.42 -11.32
CA PHE A 225 -9.58 -3.45 -10.30
C PHE A 225 -10.72 -2.48 -9.96
N ALA A 226 -11.41 -1.94 -10.98
CA ALA A 226 -12.55 -1.04 -10.79
C ALA A 226 -13.64 -1.70 -9.93
N ASP A 227 -13.93 -2.97 -10.22
CA ASP A 227 -14.99 -3.74 -9.57
C ASP A 227 -14.66 -4.15 -8.11
N LEU A 228 -13.41 -3.98 -7.64
CA LEU A 228 -13.04 -4.33 -6.26
C LEU A 228 -13.69 -3.40 -5.22
N PRO A 229 -13.99 -3.90 -4.01
CA PRO A 229 -14.28 -3.06 -2.85
C PRO A 229 -13.15 -2.06 -2.55
N LEU A 230 -13.44 -1.06 -1.75
CA LEU A 230 -12.40 -0.23 -1.14
C LEU A 230 -11.85 -0.95 0.11
N PHE A 231 -10.52 -1.15 0.16
CA PHE A 231 -9.83 -1.76 1.28
C PHE A 231 -8.98 -0.73 2.03
N PHE A 232 -8.97 -0.82 3.35
CA PHE A 232 -8.25 0.10 4.24
C PHE A 232 -6.95 -0.52 4.78
N GLY A 233 -6.09 0.30 5.38
CA GLY A 233 -4.80 -0.14 5.92
C GLY A 233 -4.90 -1.28 6.92
N SER A 234 -5.93 -1.30 7.77
CA SER A 234 -6.24 -2.35 8.73
C SER A 234 -6.52 -3.73 8.09
N TYR A 235 -7.16 -3.75 6.91
CA TYR A 235 -7.36 -4.98 6.13
C TYR A 235 -6.02 -5.66 5.79
N PHE A 236 -5.02 -4.86 5.46
CA PHE A 236 -3.69 -5.36 5.09
C PHE A 236 -2.87 -5.74 6.32
N SER A 237 -2.86 -4.92 7.37
CA SER A 237 -2.06 -5.14 8.58
C SER A 237 -2.50 -6.37 9.37
N LYS A 238 -3.80 -6.67 9.38
CA LYS A 238 -4.37 -7.84 10.05
C LYS A 238 -4.46 -9.08 9.16
N ASN A 239 -4.00 -8.95 7.90
CA ASN A 239 -4.00 -10.02 6.90
C ASN A 239 -5.38 -10.64 6.66
N TYR A 240 -6.46 -9.86 6.80
CA TYR A 240 -7.81 -10.32 6.44
C TYR A 240 -7.90 -10.65 4.95
N ARG A 241 -8.82 -11.57 4.62
CA ARG A 241 -9.16 -11.94 3.24
C ARG A 241 -10.66 -12.00 3.08
N ILE A 242 -11.21 -11.09 2.27
CA ILE A 242 -12.60 -11.17 1.84
C ILE A 242 -12.66 -12.05 0.60
N ASN A 243 -13.33 -13.20 0.71
CA ASN A 243 -13.46 -14.17 -0.35
C ASN A 243 -14.78 -13.98 -1.15
N ALA A 244 -15.77 -13.32 -0.53
CA ALA A 244 -17.05 -12.95 -1.15
C ALA A 244 -17.65 -11.72 -0.44
N PRO A 245 -18.34 -10.85 -1.18
CA PRO A 245 -18.34 -10.80 -2.63
C PRO A 245 -17.00 -10.28 -3.19
N LEU A 246 -16.66 -10.70 -4.41
CA LEU A 246 -15.48 -10.16 -5.10
C LEU A 246 -15.79 -8.79 -5.73
N SER A 247 -17.05 -8.49 -6.01
CA SER A 247 -17.50 -7.18 -6.45
C SER A 247 -17.63 -6.21 -5.28
N GLY A 248 -17.08 -5.01 -5.45
CA GLY A 248 -17.30 -3.90 -4.54
C GLY A 248 -18.65 -3.23 -4.66
N THR A 249 -19.42 -3.57 -5.72
CA THR A 249 -20.80 -3.11 -5.89
C THR A 249 -21.77 -4.22 -5.55
N VAL A 250 -22.74 -3.90 -4.71
CA VAL A 250 -23.82 -4.80 -4.26
C VAL A 250 -25.13 -4.28 -4.81
N SER A 251 -25.94 -5.18 -5.40
CA SER A 251 -27.25 -4.81 -5.92
C SER A 251 -28.25 -4.57 -4.79
N PRO A 252 -29.01 -3.47 -4.81
CA PRO A 252 -30.09 -3.26 -3.85
C PRO A 252 -31.16 -4.35 -3.91
N ALA A 253 -31.34 -4.99 -5.07
CA ALA A 253 -32.30 -6.09 -5.25
C ALA A 253 -31.98 -7.32 -4.39
N ASP A 254 -30.73 -7.52 -4.00
CA ASP A 254 -30.31 -8.63 -3.13
C ASP A 254 -30.77 -8.43 -1.67
N ASN A 255 -31.10 -7.19 -1.30
CA ASN A 255 -31.51 -6.76 0.06
C ASN A 255 -30.57 -7.20 1.18
N GLN A 256 -29.41 -7.71 0.85
CA GLN A 256 -28.37 -8.13 1.79
C GLN A 256 -26.99 -8.15 1.12
N LEU A 257 -25.95 -7.91 1.89
CA LEU A 257 -24.57 -8.24 1.53
C LEU A 257 -24.20 -9.55 2.24
N VAL A 258 -23.79 -10.55 1.46
CA VAL A 258 -23.28 -11.81 2.01
C VAL A 258 -21.75 -11.76 1.98
N LEU A 259 -21.15 -11.66 3.15
CA LEU A 259 -19.71 -11.51 3.33
C LEU A 259 -19.07 -12.83 3.77
N SER A 260 -18.00 -13.24 3.09
CA SER A 260 -17.08 -14.29 3.53
C SER A 260 -15.72 -13.67 3.82
N ILE A 261 -15.24 -13.82 5.04
CA ILE A 261 -13.98 -13.24 5.50
C ILE A 261 -13.15 -14.26 6.28
N GLU A 262 -11.87 -14.36 5.95
CA GLU A 262 -10.87 -15.14 6.69
C GLU A 262 -9.93 -14.23 7.47
N GLY A 263 -9.25 -14.79 8.47
CA GLY A 263 -8.27 -14.10 9.30
C GLY A 263 -8.86 -13.46 10.56
N LEU A 264 -10.17 -13.64 10.81
CA LEU A 264 -10.77 -13.27 12.10
C LEU A 264 -10.30 -14.25 13.19
N GLU A 265 -9.99 -13.68 14.36
CA GLU A 265 -9.59 -14.44 15.55
C GLU A 265 -10.78 -14.64 16.50
N PHE A 266 -10.62 -15.61 17.43
CA PHE A 266 -11.64 -15.81 18.47
C PHE A 266 -11.76 -14.57 19.35
N GLY A 267 -12.98 -14.02 19.42
CA GLY A 267 -13.28 -12.79 20.18
C GLY A 267 -13.31 -11.53 19.34
N ASP A 268 -12.98 -11.59 18.04
CA ASP A 268 -13.16 -10.46 17.15
C ASP A 268 -14.64 -10.08 17.03
N VAL A 269 -14.88 -8.79 16.91
CA VAL A 269 -16.20 -8.20 16.73
C VAL A 269 -16.27 -7.57 15.36
N LEU A 270 -17.13 -8.11 14.47
CA LEU A 270 -17.42 -7.49 13.18
C LEU A 270 -18.66 -6.61 13.32
N GLN A 271 -18.49 -5.35 12.99
CA GLN A 271 -19.54 -4.35 12.93
C GLN A 271 -19.66 -3.82 11.50
N TYR A 272 -20.83 -3.30 11.17
CA TYR A 272 -21.05 -2.61 9.91
C TYR A 272 -21.81 -1.30 10.13
N PHE A 273 -21.61 -0.39 9.19
CA PHE A 273 -22.30 0.89 9.13
C PHE A 273 -22.93 1.06 7.76
N LEU A 274 -24.18 1.47 7.72
CA LEU A 274 -24.92 1.77 6.51
C LEU A 274 -25.02 3.29 6.36
N SER A 275 -24.58 3.85 5.22
CA SER A 275 -24.45 5.31 5.04
C SER A 275 -25.78 6.08 5.19
N GLU A 276 -26.93 5.43 4.96
CA GLU A 276 -28.26 6.05 5.09
C GLU A 276 -28.87 5.85 6.49
N ARG A 277 -28.15 5.22 7.42
CA ARG A 277 -28.65 4.93 8.77
C ARG A 277 -27.67 5.34 9.85
N PRO A 278 -28.12 5.95 10.94
CA PRO A 278 -27.26 6.24 12.05
C PRO A 278 -26.95 4.99 12.88
N GLY A 279 -25.68 4.87 13.28
CA GLY A 279 -25.23 3.86 14.24
C GLY A 279 -24.54 2.65 13.60
N PHE A 280 -23.81 1.92 14.43
CA PHE A 280 -23.15 0.68 14.08
C PHE A 280 -24.02 -0.50 14.48
N GLU A 281 -24.07 -1.50 13.63
CA GLU A 281 -24.70 -2.78 13.90
C GLU A 281 -23.65 -3.87 13.98
N GLN A 282 -23.90 -4.91 14.78
CA GLN A 282 -22.98 -6.04 14.93
C GLN A 282 -23.46 -7.22 14.07
N ALA A 283 -22.56 -7.79 13.30
CA ALA A 283 -22.83 -8.96 12.52
C ALA A 283 -22.78 -10.26 13.35
N ASN A 284 -23.55 -11.23 12.97
CA ASN A 284 -23.50 -12.58 13.53
C ASN A 284 -22.35 -13.36 12.89
N LEU A 285 -21.38 -13.79 13.70
CA LEU A 285 -20.19 -14.55 13.28
C LEU A 285 -20.31 -16.06 13.49
N SER A 286 -21.52 -16.59 13.60
CA SER A 286 -21.74 -18.05 13.73
C SER A 286 -21.27 -18.85 12.50
N ASP A 287 -21.27 -18.21 11.32
CA ASP A 287 -20.74 -18.75 10.07
C ASP A 287 -19.90 -17.68 9.34
N LEU A 288 -18.58 -17.78 9.42
CA LEU A 288 -17.65 -16.83 8.81
C LEU A 288 -17.61 -16.90 7.27
N SER A 289 -18.11 -17.97 6.69
CA SER A 289 -18.23 -18.13 5.23
C SER A 289 -19.51 -17.49 4.67
N ASN A 290 -20.46 -17.13 5.54
CA ASN A 290 -21.78 -16.64 5.15
C ASN A 290 -22.32 -15.61 6.17
N ILE A 291 -21.58 -14.53 6.36
CA ILE A 291 -21.99 -13.43 7.24
C ILE A 291 -23.01 -12.57 6.49
N ILE A 292 -24.23 -12.51 7.00
CA ILE A 292 -25.34 -11.76 6.38
C ILE A 292 -25.37 -10.35 7.00
N ILE A 293 -25.33 -9.35 6.13
CA ILE A 293 -25.52 -7.94 6.45
C ILE A 293 -26.77 -7.45 5.75
N PRO A 294 -27.89 -7.24 6.46
CA PRO A 294 -29.12 -6.74 5.87
C PRO A 294 -28.94 -5.34 5.30
N LEU A 295 -29.46 -5.07 4.10
CA LEU A 295 -29.46 -3.74 3.50
C LEU A 295 -30.76 -2.98 3.80
N ASP A 296 -31.80 -3.69 4.24
CA ASP A 296 -33.06 -3.15 4.75
C ASP A 296 -33.73 -2.12 3.81
N GLY A 297 -33.73 -2.40 2.53
CA GLY A 297 -34.33 -1.56 1.50
C GLY A 297 -33.51 -0.35 1.08
N MET A 298 -32.22 -0.28 1.41
CA MET A 298 -31.33 0.72 0.82
C MET A 298 -31.26 0.55 -0.70
N HIS A 299 -31.33 1.66 -1.41
CA HIS A 299 -31.27 1.69 -2.89
C HIS A 299 -29.93 2.24 -3.40
N SER A 300 -29.20 2.95 -2.55
CA SER A 300 -27.90 3.53 -2.87
C SER A 300 -27.06 3.70 -1.60
N GLY A 301 -25.83 4.17 -1.72
CA GLY A 301 -24.95 4.46 -0.60
C GLY A 301 -23.85 3.42 -0.39
N TYR A 302 -23.43 3.23 0.85
CA TYR A 302 -22.26 2.41 1.18
C TYR A 302 -22.49 1.55 2.42
N VAL A 303 -21.87 0.36 2.39
CA VAL A 303 -21.73 -0.53 3.55
C VAL A 303 -20.26 -0.51 3.97
N SER A 304 -19.98 0.02 5.14
CA SER A 304 -18.63 0.00 5.74
C SER A 304 -18.50 -1.16 6.72
N ILE A 305 -17.45 -1.95 6.60
CA ILE A 305 -17.16 -3.12 7.44
C ILE A 305 -16.04 -2.76 8.41
N PHE A 306 -16.27 -3.04 9.69
CA PHE A 306 -15.31 -2.81 10.78
C PHE A 306 -15.01 -4.12 11.50
N VAL A 307 -13.75 -4.31 11.87
CA VAL A 307 -13.34 -5.38 12.79
C VAL A 307 -12.65 -4.71 13.96
N ASN A 308 -13.15 -4.95 15.19
CA ASN A 308 -12.64 -4.36 16.42
C ASN A 308 -12.55 -2.82 16.37
N LYS A 309 -13.52 -2.18 15.72
CA LYS A 309 -13.63 -0.72 15.47
C LYS A 309 -12.73 -0.17 14.36
N ASP A 310 -11.83 -0.97 13.79
CA ASP A 310 -11.02 -0.56 12.65
C ASP A 310 -11.79 -0.82 11.36
N ILE A 311 -11.93 0.18 10.49
CA ILE A 311 -12.53 0.00 9.18
C ILE A 311 -11.62 -0.87 8.31
N VAL A 312 -12.18 -1.92 7.69
CA VAL A 312 -11.40 -2.89 6.89
C VAL A 312 -11.78 -2.86 5.41
N ALA A 313 -13.05 -2.66 5.10
CA ALA A 313 -13.54 -2.61 3.72
C ALA A 313 -14.81 -1.77 3.60
N MET A 314 -15.07 -1.31 2.37
CA MET A 314 -16.31 -0.62 2.04
C MET A 314 -16.85 -1.12 0.70
N PHE A 315 -18.17 -1.31 0.64
CA PHE A 315 -18.92 -1.72 -0.54
C PHE A 315 -19.90 -0.62 -0.93
N LYS A 316 -20.12 -0.47 -2.23
CA LYS A 316 -21.09 0.47 -2.79
C LYS A 316 -22.40 -0.26 -3.08
N ILE A 317 -23.52 0.35 -2.69
CA ILE A 317 -24.85 -0.12 -3.09
C ILE A 317 -25.23 0.68 -4.34
N ALA A 318 -25.42 0.00 -5.44
CA ALA A 318 -25.85 0.58 -6.72
C ALA A 318 -26.45 -0.48 -7.64
N GLU A 319 -27.31 -0.02 -8.60
CA GLU A 319 -27.82 -0.86 -9.67
C GLU A 319 -26.75 -1.21 -10.72
#